data_dbb1e2babdd93424e873d0ad0b75517a
#
_entry.id   dbb1e2babdd93424e873d0ad0b75517a
#
_cell.length_a   1.000
_cell.length_b   1.000
_cell.length_c   1.000
_cell.angle_alpha   90.00
_cell.angle_beta   90.00
_cell.angle_gamma   90.00
#
_symmetry.space_group_name_H-M   'P 1'
#
loop_
_entity.id
_entity.type
_entity.pdbx_description
1 polymer ?
#
loop_
_entity_poly.entity_id
_entity_poly.type
_entity_poly.pdbx_seq_one_letter_code
_entity_poly.pdbx_strand_id
1 'polypeptide(L)'
;MSANSSTEKRPGVTLFATPKKFEGHIGVIQRNAIQSWTVMKPAPEIVLFGDEPGTSEIAAEFGLMHVPKVKCNQWGTPLISDLFEQAEKLGQGTIVSYVNSDIILFDDFAQAFVRVAAWSQHFLMVGRRTDLDIKQAVDFRGDWATQLRASALREGKLQIARSIDYFAFSRGLYASIPGLAIGRFWWDNWLLWKARSLGASVVDATGAVLVVHQNHDYSHTTYGPSKEEMMASEECILNARLTCEQNPADYDEGFFWRYAYTIDDATHRLTPRGIQPSPRRLWKQFKRYSSRPLGMAKLLKRSLSRSSAKPGQKKVMAETRR
;
A
#
# COMPACT_ATOMS: atom_id res chain seq x y z
N MET A 1 24.35 -11.99 43.45
CA MET A 1 23.42 -12.42 42.37
C MET A 1 22.88 -11.17 41.71
N SER A 2 23.48 -10.79 40.61
CA SER A 2 23.15 -9.54 39.87
C SER A 2 22.07 -9.88 38.87
N ALA A 3 20.87 -9.37 39.05
CA ALA A 3 19.78 -9.55 38.08
C ALA A 3 20.09 -8.72 36.83
N ASN A 4 20.46 -9.39 35.77
CA ASN A 4 20.54 -8.83 34.42
C ASN A 4 19.12 -8.55 33.94
N SER A 5 18.60 -7.35 34.20
CA SER A 5 17.40 -6.88 33.52
C SER A 5 17.79 -6.51 32.08
N SER A 6 17.73 -7.48 31.17
CA SER A 6 17.65 -7.20 29.76
C SER A 6 16.34 -6.44 29.54
N THR A 7 16.42 -5.12 29.45
CA THR A 7 15.34 -4.29 28.93
C THR A 7 15.11 -4.74 27.48
N GLU A 8 14.14 -5.63 27.27
CA GLU A 8 13.65 -5.92 25.92
C GLU A 8 13.26 -4.59 25.28
N LYS A 9 14.08 -4.16 24.32
CA LYS A 9 13.80 -2.97 23.53
C LYS A 9 12.45 -3.23 22.83
N ARG A 10 11.43 -2.45 23.20
CA ARG A 10 10.14 -2.53 22.48
C ARG A 10 10.40 -2.37 20.99
N PRO A 11 9.77 -3.18 20.12
CA PRO A 11 9.99 -3.10 18.70
C PRO A 11 9.64 -1.68 18.21
N GLY A 12 10.64 -0.94 17.74
CA GLY A 12 10.42 0.33 17.08
C GLY A 12 9.83 0.12 15.69
N VAL A 13 9.02 1.07 15.23
CA VAL A 13 8.46 1.08 13.88
C VAL A 13 9.04 2.22 13.07
N THR A 14 9.44 1.90 11.84
CA THR A 14 9.73 2.88 10.80
C THR A 14 8.54 2.93 9.84
N LEU A 15 7.78 4.03 9.86
CA LEU A 15 6.77 4.34 8.85
C LEU A 15 7.44 5.02 7.66
N PHE A 16 7.04 4.65 6.44
CA PHE A 16 7.49 5.38 5.27
C PHE A 16 6.36 5.56 4.25
N ALA A 17 6.44 6.65 3.53
CA ALA A 17 5.47 7.04 2.51
C ALA A 17 6.16 7.79 1.38
N THR A 18 5.48 7.87 0.23
CA THR A 18 5.84 8.76 -0.87
C THR A 18 4.65 9.67 -1.15
N PRO A 19 4.66 10.90 -0.63
CA PRO A 19 3.60 11.87 -0.85
C PRO A 19 3.51 12.29 -2.31
N LYS A 20 2.35 12.79 -2.70
CA LYS A 20 2.15 13.60 -3.91
C LYS A 20 2.39 15.06 -3.56
N LYS A 21 2.40 15.95 -4.57
CA LYS A 21 2.52 17.40 -4.33
C LYS A 21 1.47 17.88 -3.30
N PHE A 22 1.89 18.76 -2.40
CA PHE A 22 1.05 19.30 -1.33
C PHE A 22 0.25 20.53 -1.82
N GLU A 23 -0.66 20.30 -2.75
CA GLU A 23 -1.52 21.35 -3.30
C GLU A 23 -3.00 21.03 -3.09
N GLY A 24 -3.81 22.07 -2.87
CA GLY A 24 -5.26 21.98 -2.76
C GLY A 24 -5.70 20.93 -1.72
N HIS A 25 -6.74 20.17 -2.04
CA HIS A 25 -7.28 19.15 -1.16
C HIS A 25 -6.29 18.00 -0.89
N ILE A 26 -5.48 17.64 -1.89
CA ILE A 26 -4.44 16.60 -1.72
C ILE A 26 -3.41 17.02 -0.66
N GLY A 27 -3.00 18.30 -0.64
CA GLY A 27 -2.12 18.83 0.40
C GLY A 27 -2.74 18.72 1.80
N VAL A 28 -4.04 19.03 1.93
CA VAL A 28 -4.75 18.94 3.22
C VAL A 28 -4.79 17.52 3.75
N ILE A 29 -5.21 16.55 2.93
CA ILE A 29 -5.37 15.16 3.38
C ILE A 29 -4.03 14.49 3.69
N GLN A 30 -2.98 14.78 2.93
CA GLN A 30 -1.64 14.28 3.21
C GLN A 30 -1.07 14.88 4.51
N ARG A 31 -1.30 16.17 4.73
CA ARG A 31 -0.90 16.81 5.98
C ARG A 31 -1.61 16.19 7.18
N ASN A 32 -2.92 15.99 7.12
CA ASN A 32 -3.70 15.31 8.15
C ASN A 32 -3.13 13.92 8.45
N ALA A 33 -2.86 13.15 7.41
CA ALA A 33 -2.31 11.79 7.54
C ALA A 33 -0.97 11.80 8.25
N ILE A 34 0.00 12.57 7.75
CA ILE A 34 1.35 12.64 8.32
C ILE A 34 1.31 13.16 9.75
N GLN A 35 0.50 14.18 10.05
CA GLN A 35 0.35 14.69 11.40
C GLN A 35 -0.23 13.64 12.35
N SER A 36 -1.18 12.81 11.92
CA SER A 36 -1.70 11.71 12.73
C SER A 36 -0.59 10.73 13.14
N TRP A 37 0.37 10.47 12.26
CA TRP A 37 1.49 9.56 12.54
C TRP A 37 2.47 10.16 13.57
N THR A 38 2.65 11.49 13.56
CA THR A 38 3.55 12.15 14.51
C THR A 38 3.04 12.18 15.95
N VAL A 39 1.72 12.12 16.13
CA VAL A 39 1.10 12.14 17.48
C VAL A 39 0.80 10.74 18.03
N MET A 40 1.06 9.70 17.25
CA MET A 40 0.82 8.29 17.61
C MET A 40 1.71 7.83 18.76
N LYS A 41 1.20 6.93 19.60
CA LYS A 41 1.93 6.38 20.77
C LYS A 41 1.95 4.85 20.73
N PRO A 42 3.16 4.22 20.80
CA PRO A 42 4.49 4.84 20.76
C PRO A 42 4.78 5.54 19.44
N ALA A 43 5.54 6.63 19.49
CA ALA A 43 5.88 7.40 18.29
C ALA A 43 6.72 6.55 17.32
N PRO A 44 6.34 6.46 16.04
CA PRO A 44 7.14 5.82 15.00
C PRO A 44 8.26 6.76 14.55
N GLU A 45 9.30 6.19 13.96
CA GLU A 45 10.19 6.90 13.07
C GLU A 45 9.47 7.08 11.72
N ILE A 46 9.51 8.27 11.12
CA ILE A 46 8.79 8.56 9.88
C ILE A 46 9.77 9.01 8.80
N VAL A 47 9.69 8.38 7.61
CA VAL A 47 10.50 8.71 6.44
C VAL A 47 9.59 9.08 5.28
N LEU A 48 9.77 10.27 4.73
CA LEU A 48 9.09 10.72 3.53
C LEU A 48 10.04 10.61 2.33
N PHE A 49 9.60 9.92 1.29
CA PHE A 49 10.36 9.68 0.08
C PHE A 49 9.84 10.51 -1.10
N GLY A 50 10.75 10.93 -1.99
CA GLY A 50 10.45 11.67 -3.20
C GLY A 50 10.61 13.18 -3.02
N ASP A 51 10.57 13.87 -4.15
CA ASP A 51 10.84 15.32 -4.23
C ASP A 51 9.62 16.09 -4.77
N GLU A 52 8.44 15.57 -4.49
CA GLU A 52 7.21 16.27 -4.86
C GLU A 52 7.08 17.60 -4.08
N PRO A 53 6.58 18.67 -4.73
CA PRO A 53 6.46 20.00 -4.12
C PRO A 53 5.76 19.96 -2.76
N GLY A 54 6.38 20.54 -1.74
CA GLY A 54 5.89 20.61 -0.36
C GLY A 54 6.36 19.46 0.52
N THR A 55 7.00 18.40 -0.01
CA THR A 55 7.44 17.25 0.80
C THR A 55 8.56 17.65 1.76
N SER A 56 9.56 18.42 1.30
CA SER A 56 10.67 18.88 2.14
C SER A 56 10.19 19.82 3.24
N GLU A 57 9.25 20.70 2.94
CA GLU A 57 8.67 21.65 3.88
C GLU A 57 7.89 20.94 4.99
N ILE A 58 7.07 19.97 4.63
CA ILE A 58 6.31 19.14 5.59
C ILE A 58 7.26 18.30 6.46
N ALA A 59 8.29 17.71 5.85
CA ALA A 59 9.28 16.95 6.60
C ALA A 59 10.01 17.83 7.61
N ALA A 60 10.44 19.03 7.21
CA ALA A 60 11.08 19.99 8.10
C ALA A 60 10.15 20.47 9.20
N GLU A 61 8.88 20.76 8.90
CA GLU A 61 7.89 21.23 9.86
C GLU A 61 7.63 20.22 10.98
N PHE A 62 7.51 18.94 10.62
CA PHE A 62 7.25 17.87 11.59
C PHE A 62 8.52 17.19 12.13
N GLY A 63 9.72 17.62 11.72
CA GLY A 63 10.98 17.03 12.15
C GLY A 63 11.17 15.59 11.67
N LEU A 64 10.74 15.28 10.44
CA LEU A 64 10.78 13.94 9.85
C LEU A 64 12.01 13.75 8.95
N MET A 65 12.39 12.51 8.75
CA MET A 65 13.41 12.17 7.76
C MET A 65 12.84 12.37 6.35
N HIS A 66 13.58 13.08 5.49
CA HIS A 66 13.26 13.27 4.07
C HIS A 66 14.33 12.68 3.17
N VAL A 67 13.92 11.88 2.21
CA VAL A 67 14.79 11.24 1.21
C VAL A 67 14.29 11.61 -0.18
N PRO A 68 14.79 12.70 -0.78
CA PRO A 68 14.27 13.22 -2.04
C PRO A 68 14.59 12.32 -3.24
N LYS A 69 15.69 11.55 -3.18
CA LYS A 69 16.13 10.72 -4.31
C LYS A 69 15.56 9.32 -4.20
N VAL A 70 14.68 8.97 -5.13
CA VAL A 70 14.10 7.65 -5.30
C VAL A 70 14.28 7.17 -6.73
N LYS A 71 14.49 5.87 -6.92
CA LYS A 71 14.53 5.31 -8.27
C LYS A 71 13.13 5.27 -8.84
N CYS A 72 13.00 5.78 -10.05
CA CYS A 72 11.77 5.79 -10.82
C CYS A 72 11.89 4.90 -12.06
N ASN A 73 10.75 4.52 -12.61
CA ASN A 73 10.71 3.90 -13.94
C ASN A 73 10.86 4.97 -15.05
N GLN A 74 10.75 4.53 -16.31
CA GLN A 74 10.88 5.41 -17.48
C GLN A 74 9.80 6.49 -17.59
N TRP A 75 8.71 6.40 -16.84
CA TRP A 75 7.63 7.39 -16.76
C TRP A 75 7.73 8.32 -15.55
N GLY A 76 8.80 8.20 -14.76
CA GLY A 76 9.00 9.02 -13.57
C GLY A 76 8.25 8.52 -12.33
N THR A 77 7.61 7.35 -12.38
CA THR A 77 6.92 6.79 -11.22
C THR A 77 7.90 6.06 -10.30
N PRO A 78 7.92 6.36 -8.99
CA PRO A 78 8.77 5.69 -8.02
C PRO A 78 8.57 4.17 -7.98
N LEU A 79 9.67 3.44 -7.79
CA LEU A 79 9.67 1.98 -7.67
C LEU A 79 9.57 1.55 -6.22
N ILE A 80 8.63 0.67 -5.90
CA ILE A 80 8.47 0.15 -4.53
C ILE A 80 9.72 -0.62 -4.06
N SER A 81 10.45 -1.25 -4.96
CA SER A 81 11.72 -1.91 -4.64
C SER A 81 12.73 -0.96 -4.00
N ASP A 82 12.85 0.24 -4.53
CA ASP A 82 13.79 1.24 -4.02
C ASP A 82 13.29 1.86 -2.70
N LEU A 83 12.00 2.19 -2.65
CA LEU A 83 11.38 2.75 -1.44
C LEU A 83 11.54 1.80 -0.23
N PHE A 84 11.24 0.51 -0.42
CA PHE A 84 11.36 -0.51 0.62
C PHE A 84 12.81 -0.76 1.02
N GLU A 85 13.73 -0.89 0.05
CA GLU A 85 15.16 -1.07 0.31
C GLU A 85 15.73 0.10 1.11
N GLN A 86 15.42 1.34 0.73
CA GLN A 86 15.89 2.54 1.44
C GLN A 86 15.28 2.64 2.84
N ALA A 87 13.98 2.38 3.00
CA ALA A 87 13.32 2.39 4.30
C ALA A 87 13.91 1.36 5.26
N GLU A 88 14.26 0.16 4.77
CA GLU A 88 14.94 -0.86 5.57
C GLU A 88 16.37 -0.47 5.94
N LYS A 89 17.09 0.25 5.10
CA LYS A 89 18.48 0.69 5.36
C LYS A 89 18.53 1.87 6.33
N LEU A 90 17.63 2.82 6.19
CA LEU A 90 17.66 4.10 6.93
C LEU A 90 16.99 3.98 8.30
N GLY A 91 15.88 3.28 8.38
CA GLY A 91 15.09 3.17 9.58
C GLY A 91 15.77 2.32 10.67
N GLN A 92 15.46 2.62 11.94
CA GLN A 92 15.98 1.93 13.13
C GLN A 92 15.00 0.89 13.68
N GLY A 93 13.72 0.94 13.27
CA GLY A 93 12.67 0.04 13.74
C GLY A 93 12.91 -1.41 13.33
N THR A 94 12.53 -2.36 14.18
CA THR A 94 12.49 -3.79 13.84
C THR A 94 11.32 -4.13 12.94
N ILE A 95 10.35 -3.23 12.84
CA ILE A 95 9.18 -3.29 11.97
C ILE A 95 9.26 -2.12 11.00
N VAL A 96 8.94 -2.39 9.75
CA VAL A 96 8.90 -1.40 8.68
C VAL A 96 7.49 -1.38 8.12
N SER A 97 6.91 -0.20 7.91
CA SER A 97 5.57 -0.07 7.37
C SER A 97 5.48 0.99 6.28
N TYR A 98 5.12 0.56 5.08
CA TYR A 98 4.61 1.46 4.06
C TYR A 98 3.19 1.90 4.41
N VAL A 99 2.88 3.18 4.22
CA VAL A 99 1.53 3.74 4.40
C VAL A 99 1.26 4.73 3.28
N ASN A 100 0.07 4.69 2.67
CA ASN A 100 -0.35 5.73 1.73
C ASN A 100 -0.48 7.08 2.46
N SER A 101 -0.06 8.16 1.80
CA SER A 101 0.05 9.50 2.42
C SER A 101 -1.30 10.18 2.72
N ASP A 102 -2.41 9.55 2.42
CA ASP A 102 -3.78 10.01 2.69
C ASP A 102 -4.47 9.25 3.84
N ILE A 103 -3.72 8.39 4.54
CA ILE A 103 -4.22 7.49 5.58
C ILE A 103 -3.97 8.07 6.98
N ILE A 104 -5.05 8.36 7.70
CA ILE A 104 -4.98 8.68 9.13
C ILE A 104 -4.87 7.39 9.93
N LEU A 105 -3.89 7.32 10.84
CA LEU A 105 -3.65 6.23 11.77
C LEU A 105 -3.90 6.69 13.20
N PHE A 106 -4.12 5.72 14.10
CA PHE A 106 -4.34 5.92 15.52
C PHE A 106 -3.41 5.02 16.33
N ASP A 107 -3.41 5.16 17.65
CA ASP A 107 -2.58 4.37 18.57
C ASP A 107 -2.83 2.86 18.49
N ASP A 108 -4.04 2.42 18.07
CA ASP A 108 -4.35 1.00 17.86
C ASP A 108 -3.47 0.35 16.79
N PHE A 109 -3.07 1.11 15.77
CA PHE A 109 -2.09 0.65 14.79
C PHE A 109 -0.76 0.27 15.45
N ALA A 110 -0.21 1.17 16.29
CA ALA A 110 1.02 0.93 17.03
C ALA A 110 0.88 -0.25 18.01
N GLN A 111 -0.26 -0.40 18.66
CA GLN A 111 -0.53 -1.49 19.58
C GLN A 111 -0.66 -2.84 18.86
N ALA A 112 -1.28 -2.87 17.69
CA ALA A 112 -1.47 -4.09 16.91
C ALA A 112 -0.14 -4.69 16.45
N PHE A 113 0.79 -3.89 15.92
CA PHE A 113 2.06 -4.44 15.46
C PHE A 113 2.96 -4.92 16.61
N VAL A 114 2.93 -4.28 17.79
CA VAL A 114 3.66 -4.79 18.97
C VAL A 114 3.19 -6.22 19.30
N ARG A 115 1.89 -6.47 19.25
CA ARG A 115 1.32 -7.80 19.50
C ARG A 115 1.68 -8.80 18.40
N VAL A 116 1.60 -8.39 17.13
CA VAL A 116 1.97 -9.26 16.02
C VAL A 116 3.45 -9.63 16.08
N ALA A 117 4.32 -8.65 16.36
CA ALA A 117 5.75 -8.89 16.51
C ALA A 117 6.10 -9.81 17.69
N ALA A 118 5.37 -9.71 18.79
CA ALA A 118 5.53 -10.61 19.92
C ALA A 118 5.08 -12.06 19.61
N TRP A 119 4.14 -12.22 18.67
CA TRP A 119 3.61 -13.52 18.27
C TRP A 119 4.38 -14.18 17.13
N SER A 120 4.90 -13.41 16.16
CA SER A 120 5.60 -13.93 14.99
C SER A 120 6.80 -13.06 14.64
N GLN A 121 7.94 -13.69 14.40
CA GLN A 121 9.17 -13.01 13.96
C GLN A 121 9.11 -12.63 12.46
N HIS A 122 8.36 -13.39 11.66
CA HIS A 122 8.19 -13.16 10.23
C HIS A 122 6.72 -12.95 9.92
N PHE A 123 6.33 -11.72 9.68
CA PHE A 123 4.93 -11.36 9.44
C PHE A 123 4.79 -10.23 8.43
N LEU A 124 3.60 -10.18 7.85
CA LEU A 124 3.04 -9.03 7.18
C LEU A 124 1.67 -8.72 7.81
N MET A 125 1.50 -7.54 8.38
CA MET A 125 0.22 -7.05 8.91
C MET A 125 -0.37 -6.04 7.93
N VAL A 126 -1.63 -6.26 7.57
CA VAL A 126 -2.42 -5.41 6.69
C VAL A 126 -3.84 -5.26 7.23
N GLY A 127 -4.61 -4.34 6.70
CA GLY A 127 -6.03 -4.20 7.05
C GLY A 127 -6.79 -3.39 6.02
N ARG A 128 -8.11 -3.50 6.07
CA ARG A 128 -9.00 -2.74 5.20
C ARG A 128 -9.11 -1.31 5.69
N ARG A 129 -9.24 -0.39 4.77
CA ARG A 129 -9.49 1.00 5.07
C ARG A 129 -10.97 1.30 5.25
N THR A 130 -11.27 2.34 6.03
CA THR A 130 -12.58 2.98 6.11
C THR A 130 -12.50 4.32 5.39
N ASP A 131 -13.26 4.48 4.31
CA ASP A 131 -13.33 5.74 3.57
C ASP A 131 -14.19 6.73 4.34
N LEU A 132 -13.72 7.98 4.47
CA LEU A 132 -14.41 9.08 5.14
C LEU A 132 -14.16 10.39 4.40
N ASP A 133 -15.19 11.23 4.30
CA ASP A 133 -15.09 12.57 3.70
C ASP A 133 -14.50 13.57 4.70
N ILE A 134 -13.21 13.88 4.54
CA ILE A 134 -12.50 14.89 5.35
C ILE A 134 -12.03 15.99 4.41
N LYS A 135 -12.71 17.14 4.46
CA LYS A 135 -12.46 18.26 3.52
C LYS A 135 -11.49 19.32 4.06
N GLN A 136 -11.23 19.32 5.36
CA GLN A 136 -10.45 20.36 6.03
C GLN A 136 -9.32 19.76 6.88
N ALA A 137 -8.41 20.62 7.32
CA ALA A 137 -7.39 20.25 8.27
C ALA A 137 -8.03 19.75 9.58
N VAL A 138 -7.53 18.62 10.08
CA VAL A 138 -7.92 18.06 11.38
C VAL A 138 -7.15 18.78 12.46
N ASP A 139 -7.83 19.18 13.54
CA ASP A 139 -7.17 19.69 14.74
C ASP A 139 -6.77 18.50 15.63
N PHE A 140 -5.49 18.19 15.68
CA PHE A 140 -4.93 17.08 16.47
C PHE A 140 -4.75 17.40 17.96
N ARG A 141 -5.34 18.49 18.46
CA ARG A 141 -5.38 18.80 19.88
C ARG A 141 -6.57 18.13 20.57
N GLY A 142 -6.50 17.96 21.88
CA GLY A 142 -7.60 17.42 22.68
C GLY A 142 -7.99 15.99 22.27
N ASP A 143 -9.30 15.76 22.18
CA ASP A 143 -9.88 14.42 21.96
C ASP A 143 -10.16 14.09 20.47
N TRP A 144 -9.27 14.54 19.58
CA TRP A 144 -9.42 14.37 18.15
C TRP A 144 -9.64 12.90 17.73
N ALA A 145 -8.91 12.00 18.39
CA ALA A 145 -8.95 10.58 18.04
C ALA A 145 -10.34 9.96 18.30
N THR A 146 -10.95 10.26 19.45
CA THR A 146 -12.32 9.79 19.78
C THR A 146 -13.34 10.40 18.83
N GLN A 147 -13.24 11.69 18.54
CA GLN A 147 -14.15 12.38 17.63
C GLN A 147 -14.08 11.81 16.21
N LEU A 148 -12.86 11.62 15.69
CA LEU A 148 -12.68 11.10 14.34
C LEU A 148 -13.09 9.62 14.24
N ARG A 149 -12.83 8.82 15.27
CA ARG A 149 -13.34 7.44 15.37
C ARG A 149 -14.85 7.39 15.37
N ALA A 150 -15.52 8.24 16.15
CA ALA A 150 -16.97 8.32 16.17
C ALA A 150 -17.53 8.71 14.79
N SER A 151 -16.90 9.65 14.09
CA SER A 151 -17.29 10.02 12.72
C SER A 151 -17.07 8.87 11.74
N ALA A 152 -15.94 8.18 11.82
CA ALA A 152 -15.65 7.03 10.96
C ALA A 152 -16.63 5.86 11.17
N LEU A 153 -17.07 5.62 12.41
CA LEU A 153 -18.07 4.60 12.72
C LEU A 153 -19.48 4.99 12.25
N ARG A 154 -19.82 6.26 12.29
CA ARG A 154 -21.16 6.76 11.92
C ARG A 154 -21.31 6.95 10.41
N GLU A 155 -20.31 7.48 9.73
CA GLU A 155 -20.36 7.96 8.35
C GLU A 155 -19.38 7.24 7.42
N GLY A 156 -18.39 6.57 8.00
CA GLY A 156 -17.34 5.91 7.24
C GLY A 156 -17.85 4.64 6.55
N LYS A 157 -17.25 4.33 5.41
CA LYS A 157 -17.52 3.12 4.64
C LYS A 157 -16.34 2.17 4.66
N LEU A 158 -16.46 1.08 5.43
CA LEU A 158 -15.45 0.02 5.41
C LEU A 158 -15.36 -0.62 4.02
N GLN A 159 -14.18 -0.58 3.43
CA GLN A 159 -13.94 -1.06 2.09
C GLN A 159 -13.74 -2.58 2.04
N ILE A 160 -13.70 -3.12 0.81
CA ILE A 160 -13.50 -4.56 0.57
C ILE A 160 -12.06 -4.99 0.89
N ALA A 161 -11.83 -6.28 1.04
CA ALA A 161 -10.56 -6.85 1.48
C ALA A 161 -9.33 -6.47 0.66
N ARG A 162 -9.47 -6.06 -0.59
CA ARG A 162 -8.36 -5.62 -1.46
C ARG A 162 -8.05 -4.12 -1.37
N SER A 163 -8.79 -3.37 -0.56
CA SER A 163 -8.52 -1.95 -0.32
C SER A 163 -7.61 -1.83 0.90
N ILE A 164 -6.32 -2.01 0.63
CA ILE A 164 -5.23 -2.03 1.61
C ILE A 164 -4.33 -0.84 1.30
N ASP A 165 -4.04 -0.03 2.31
CA ASP A 165 -3.25 1.18 2.15
C ASP A 165 -2.08 1.26 3.14
N TYR A 166 -1.82 0.17 3.87
CA TYR A 166 -0.62 0.00 4.67
C TYR A 166 -0.12 -1.44 4.65
N PHE A 167 1.18 -1.60 4.78
CA PHE A 167 1.90 -2.88 4.77
C PHE A 167 2.97 -2.82 5.85
N ALA A 168 2.65 -3.34 7.06
CA ALA A 168 3.59 -3.40 8.18
C ALA A 168 4.19 -4.80 8.27
N PHE A 169 5.51 -4.90 8.23
CA PHE A 169 6.21 -6.18 8.14
C PHE A 169 7.47 -6.22 8.99
N SER A 170 7.90 -7.42 9.34
CA SER A 170 9.20 -7.63 10.00
C SER A 170 10.34 -7.24 9.07
N ARG A 171 11.29 -6.45 9.57
CA ARG A 171 12.49 -6.05 8.82
C ARG A 171 13.18 -7.26 8.19
N GLY A 172 13.61 -7.10 6.93
CA GLY A 172 14.26 -8.16 6.16
C GLY A 172 13.29 -9.17 5.53
N LEU A 173 11.97 -8.98 5.64
CA LEU A 173 11.00 -9.89 5.02
C LEU A 173 11.13 -9.92 3.49
N TYR A 174 11.36 -8.77 2.86
CA TYR A 174 11.42 -8.63 1.41
C TYR A 174 12.87 -8.43 0.94
N ALA A 175 13.63 -9.53 0.81
CA ALA A 175 15.01 -9.47 0.32
C ALA A 175 15.13 -8.93 -1.13
N SER A 176 14.08 -9.10 -1.94
CA SER A 176 14.03 -8.61 -3.32
C SER A 176 12.59 -8.37 -3.74
N ILE A 177 12.35 -7.17 -4.25
CA ILE A 177 11.08 -6.73 -4.83
C ILE A 177 11.34 -6.41 -6.30
N PRO A 178 10.48 -6.84 -7.25
CA PRO A 178 10.57 -6.42 -8.64
C PRO A 178 10.41 -4.91 -8.79
N GLY A 179 10.84 -4.35 -9.92
CA GLY A 179 10.69 -2.93 -10.22
C GLY A 179 9.24 -2.50 -10.48
N LEU A 180 8.36 -2.74 -9.51
CA LEU A 180 6.94 -2.41 -9.57
C LEU A 180 6.75 -0.92 -9.27
N ALA A 181 5.97 -0.25 -10.13
CA ALA A 181 5.63 1.16 -9.98
C ALA A 181 4.56 1.35 -8.89
N ILE A 182 4.80 2.29 -7.97
CA ILE A 182 3.84 2.63 -6.91
C ILE A 182 2.60 3.32 -7.51
N GLY A 183 1.44 3.19 -6.84
CA GLY A 183 0.19 3.78 -7.33
C GLY A 183 -0.32 3.17 -8.64
N ARG A 184 0.26 2.07 -9.09
CA ARG A 184 -0.22 1.24 -10.20
C ARG A 184 -0.74 -0.08 -9.63
N PHE A 185 -1.63 -0.79 -10.38
CA PHE A 185 -2.19 -2.04 -9.88
C PHE A 185 -1.12 -3.12 -9.70
N TRP A 186 -1.40 -4.10 -8.88
CA TRP A 186 -0.72 -5.38 -8.70
C TRP A 186 0.40 -5.44 -7.66
N TRP A 187 1.09 -4.36 -7.33
CA TRP A 187 2.20 -4.39 -6.38
C TRP A 187 1.78 -4.77 -4.96
N ASP A 188 0.63 -4.29 -4.52
CA ASP A 188 0.01 -4.57 -3.23
C ASP A 188 -0.29 -6.07 -3.07
N ASN A 189 -0.92 -6.65 -4.08
CA ASN A 189 -1.21 -8.08 -4.10
C ASN A 189 0.08 -8.92 -4.19
N TRP A 190 1.08 -8.45 -4.92
CA TRP A 190 2.37 -9.12 -4.99
C TRP A 190 3.05 -9.19 -3.62
N LEU A 191 3.00 -8.14 -2.82
CA LEU A 191 3.55 -8.14 -1.45
C LEU A 191 2.87 -9.19 -0.58
N LEU A 192 1.55 -9.32 -0.62
CA LEU A 192 0.80 -10.35 0.10
C LEU A 192 1.21 -11.76 -0.33
N TRP A 193 1.25 -11.99 -1.63
CA TRP A 193 1.67 -13.27 -2.18
C TRP A 193 3.12 -13.60 -1.78
N LYS A 194 4.04 -12.64 -1.93
CA LYS A 194 5.45 -12.83 -1.62
C LYS A 194 5.67 -13.17 -0.14
N ALA A 195 5.04 -12.43 0.78
CA ALA A 195 5.11 -12.71 2.20
C ALA A 195 4.72 -14.15 2.51
N ARG A 196 3.61 -14.62 1.94
CA ARG A 196 3.17 -16.02 2.11
C ARG A 196 4.13 -17.02 1.49
N SER A 197 4.66 -16.77 0.30
CA SER A 197 5.64 -17.65 -0.35
C SER A 197 6.92 -17.80 0.45
N LEU A 198 7.24 -16.80 1.29
CA LEU A 198 8.36 -16.81 2.23
C LEU A 198 8.01 -17.45 3.59
N GLY A 199 6.78 -17.99 3.76
CA GLY A 199 6.33 -18.58 5.01
C GLY A 199 5.97 -17.57 6.10
N ALA A 200 5.88 -16.28 5.79
CA ALA A 200 5.49 -15.27 6.76
C ALA A 200 4.00 -15.37 7.13
N SER A 201 3.70 -15.01 8.37
CA SER A 201 2.32 -14.90 8.86
C SER A 201 1.67 -13.65 8.30
N VAL A 202 0.68 -13.78 7.41
CA VAL A 202 -0.10 -12.64 6.94
C VAL A 202 -1.27 -12.40 7.88
N VAL A 203 -1.30 -11.21 8.50
CA VAL A 203 -2.26 -10.84 9.54
C VAL A 203 -3.21 -9.77 9.03
N ASP A 204 -4.51 -10.05 9.04
CA ASP A 204 -5.56 -9.07 8.80
C ASP A 204 -5.94 -8.37 10.12
N ALA A 205 -5.50 -7.16 10.30
CA ALA A 205 -5.74 -6.37 11.51
C ALA A 205 -7.01 -5.49 11.42
N THR A 206 -7.88 -5.68 10.44
CA THR A 206 -9.08 -4.86 10.23
C THR A 206 -9.98 -4.78 11.48
N GLY A 207 -10.04 -5.85 12.27
CA GLY A 207 -10.86 -5.87 13.50
C GLY A 207 -10.23 -5.16 14.69
N ALA A 208 -8.93 -4.86 14.65
CA ALA A 208 -8.18 -4.28 15.77
C ALA A 208 -7.59 -2.89 15.45
N VAL A 209 -7.57 -2.51 14.18
CA VAL A 209 -6.96 -1.25 13.71
C VAL A 209 -7.97 -0.49 12.85
N LEU A 210 -8.28 0.72 13.25
CA LEU A 210 -9.03 1.64 12.41
C LEU A 210 -8.06 2.39 11.50
N VAL A 211 -8.28 2.27 10.20
CA VAL A 211 -7.54 2.97 9.15
C VAL A 211 -8.51 3.87 8.39
N VAL A 212 -8.31 5.18 8.45
CA VAL A 212 -9.18 6.14 7.79
C VAL A 212 -8.52 6.68 6.54
N HIS A 213 -9.10 6.35 5.39
CA HIS A 213 -8.74 6.93 4.10
C HIS A 213 -9.61 8.16 3.86
N GLN A 214 -8.95 9.28 3.60
CA GLN A 214 -9.61 10.55 3.31
C GLN A 214 -9.99 10.58 1.83
N ASN A 215 -11.31 10.64 1.56
CA ASN A 215 -11.82 10.58 0.19
C ASN A 215 -11.30 11.73 -0.67
N HIS A 216 -10.85 11.38 -1.87
CA HIS A 216 -10.45 12.33 -2.90
C HIS A 216 -10.78 11.78 -4.29
N ASP A 217 -10.81 12.64 -5.29
CA ASP A 217 -10.93 12.23 -6.68
C ASP A 217 -9.59 11.73 -7.26
N TYR A 218 -9.64 11.16 -8.43
CA TYR A 218 -8.46 10.71 -9.18
C TYR A 218 -8.02 11.70 -10.25
N SER A 219 -8.50 12.95 -10.21
CA SER A 219 -8.20 14.01 -11.21
C SER A 219 -6.71 14.34 -11.33
N HIS A 220 -5.93 14.00 -10.29
CA HIS A 220 -4.49 14.19 -10.27
C HIS A 220 -3.70 13.09 -11.02
N THR A 221 -4.35 12.04 -11.52
CA THR A 221 -3.66 10.97 -12.25
C THR A 221 -3.46 11.34 -13.72
N THR A 222 -2.26 11.08 -14.24
CA THR A 222 -1.92 11.35 -15.66
C THR A 222 -2.60 10.41 -16.65
N TYR A 223 -3.32 9.38 -16.17
CA TYR A 223 -3.89 8.30 -17.00
C TYR A 223 -5.41 8.40 -17.18
N GLY A 224 -6.01 9.54 -16.86
CA GLY A 224 -7.45 9.74 -16.94
C GLY A 224 -8.19 9.38 -15.63
N PRO A 225 -9.45 9.78 -15.51
CA PRO A 225 -10.23 9.66 -14.30
C PRO A 225 -10.77 8.24 -14.04
N SER A 226 -10.63 7.31 -14.98
CA SER A 226 -11.21 5.97 -14.86
C SER A 226 -10.18 4.90 -14.48
N LYS A 227 -10.65 3.95 -13.68
CA LYS A 227 -9.86 2.77 -13.29
C LYS A 227 -9.48 1.91 -14.49
N GLU A 228 -10.33 1.85 -15.48
CA GLU A 228 -10.15 1.12 -16.71
C GLU A 228 -9.01 1.70 -17.56
N GLU A 229 -8.92 3.02 -17.66
CA GLU A 229 -7.84 3.73 -18.35
C GLU A 229 -6.50 3.51 -17.65
N MET A 230 -6.47 3.62 -16.31
CA MET A 230 -5.28 3.32 -15.53
C MET A 230 -4.83 1.86 -15.73
N MET A 231 -5.75 0.89 -15.70
CA MET A 231 -5.42 -0.52 -15.93
C MET A 231 -4.90 -0.80 -17.33
N ALA A 232 -5.29 0.00 -18.32
CA ALA A 232 -4.84 -0.11 -19.70
C ALA A 232 -3.50 0.60 -19.97
N SER A 233 -2.96 1.34 -18.98
CA SER A 233 -1.68 2.05 -19.11
C SER A 233 -0.51 1.07 -19.25
N GLU A 234 0.54 1.49 -19.96
CA GLU A 234 1.76 0.69 -20.12
C GLU A 234 2.43 0.35 -18.79
N GLU A 235 2.37 1.24 -17.82
CA GLU A 235 2.91 1.00 -16.48
C GLU A 235 2.15 -0.09 -15.73
N CYS A 236 0.82 -0.09 -15.77
CA CYS A 236 0.02 -1.16 -15.16
C CYS A 236 0.23 -2.49 -15.86
N ILE A 237 0.38 -2.48 -17.20
CA ILE A 237 0.70 -3.69 -17.97
C ILE A 237 2.09 -4.21 -17.59
N LEU A 238 3.08 -3.33 -17.38
CA LEU A 238 4.41 -3.71 -16.92
C LEU A 238 4.36 -4.32 -15.52
N ASN A 239 3.67 -3.69 -14.56
CA ASN A 239 3.47 -4.25 -13.22
C ASN A 239 2.82 -5.63 -13.28
N ALA A 240 1.77 -5.80 -14.08
CA ALA A 240 1.11 -7.09 -14.27
C ALA A 240 2.08 -8.16 -14.81
N ARG A 241 2.93 -7.80 -15.76
CA ARG A 241 3.95 -8.70 -16.32
C ARG A 241 4.97 -9.12 -15.26
N LEU A 242 5.56 -8.15 -14.55
CA LEU A 242 6.55 -8.42 -13.52
C LEU A 242 6.01 -9.29 -12.38
N THR A 243 4.75 -9.11 -12.01
CA THR A 243 4.08 -9.97 -11.02
C THR A 243 3.82 -11.38 -11.53
N CYS A 244 3.38 -11.52 -12.78
CA CYS A 244 3.08 -12.81 -13.39
C CYS A 244 4.33 -13.65 -13.69
N GLU A 245 5.46 -13.02 -14.03
CA GLU A 245 6.72 -13.71 -14.28
C GLU A 245 7.23 -14.45 -13.05
N GLN A 246 6.92 -13.96 -11.86
CA GLN A 246 7.34 -14.58 -10.59
C GLN A 246 6.40 -15.71 -10.14
N ASN A 247 5.09 -15.62 -10.40
CA ASN A 247 4.16 -16.73 -10.20
C ASN A 247 2.81 -16.53 -10.92
N PRO A 248 2.66 -17.05 -12.13
CA PRO A 248 1.44 -16.90 -12.93
C PRO A 248 0.25 -17.72 -12.41
N ALA A 249 0.49 -18.75 -11.56
CA ALA A 249 -0.54 -19.70 -11.15
C ALA A 249 -1.27 -19.31 -9.85
N ASP A 250 -0.62 -18.58 -8.94
CA ASP A 250 -1.14 -18.31 -7.59
C ASP A 250 -1.72 -16.91 -7.41
N TYR A 251 -1.83 -16.15 -8.50
CA TYR A 251 -2.28 -14.78 -8.45
C TYR A 251 -3.81 -14.67 -8.40
N ASP A 252 -4.42 -15.14 -7.33
CA ASP A 252 -5.84 -14.90 -7.02
C ASP A 252 -5.97 -14.04 -5.78
N GLU A 253 -6.44 -12.78 -5.95
CA GLU A 253 -6.67 -11.81 -4.88
C GLU A 253 -7.48 -12.38 -3.69
N GLY A 254 -8.42 -13.31 -3.95
CA GLY A 254 -9.22 -13.96 -2.92
C GLY A 254 -8.49 -15.03 -2.13
N PHE A 255 -7.36 -15.54 -2.62
CA PHE A 255 -6.63 -16.64 -2.00
C PHE A 255 -5.84 -16.17 -0.76
N PHE A 256 -5.27 -14.98 -0.80
CA PHE A 256 -4.41 -14.45 0.27
C PHE A 256 -5.18 -14.20 1.56
N TRP A 257 -6.40 -13.69 1.48
CA TRP A 257 -7.25 -13.43 2.63
C TRP A 257 -7.77 -14.70 3.31
N ARG A 258 -7.75 -15.84 2.65
CA ARG A 258 -8.25 -17.11 3.20
C ARG A 258 -7.34 -17.72 4.25
N TYR A 259 -6.06 -17.40 4.20
CA TYR A 259 -5.05 -17.96 5.10
C TYR A 259 -4.45 -16.92 6.03
N ALA A 260 -5.03 -15.73 6.06
CA ALA A 260 -4.62 -14.69 6.98
C ALA A 260 -5.09 -15.00 8.41
N TYR A 261 -4.30 -14.57 9.36
CA TYR A 261 -4.73 -14.50 10.75
C TYR A 261 -5.51 -13.20 10.96
N THR A 262 -6.42 -13.19 11.93
CA THR A 262 -7.10 -11.97 12.39
C THR A 262 -6.69 -11.67 13.82
N ILE A 263 -6.59 -10.39 14.14
CA ILE A 263 -6.51 -9.93 15.53
C ILE A 263 -7.94 -9.67 15.99
N ASP A 264 -8.34 -10.33 17.07
CA ASP A 264 -9.61 -10.05 17.73
C ASP A 264 -9.48 -8.77 18.57
N ASP A 265 -10.41 -7.84 18.40
CA ASP A 265 -10.39 -6.53 19.05
C ASP A 265 -10.57 -6.62 20.56
N ALA A 266 -11.46 -7.51 21.02
CA ALA A 266 -11.78 -7.65 22.43
C ALA A 266 -10.71 -8.44 23.22
N THR A 267 -10.20 -9.53 22.64
CA THR A 267 -9.27 -10.44 23.31
C THR A 267 -7.82 -10.22 22.91
N HIS A 268 -7.59 -9.46 21.85
CA HIS A 268 -6.29 -9.23 21.20
C HIS A 268 -5.56 -10.53 20.80
N ARG A 269 -6.31 -11.61 20.63
CA ARG A 269 -5.77 -12.90 20.23
C ARG A 269 -5.66 -12.98 18.72
N LEU A 270 -4.54 -13.52 18.27
CA LEU A 270 -4.36 -13.88 16.88
C LEU A 270 -5.02 -15.24 16.64
N THR A 271 -6.05 -15.22 15.81
CA THR A 271 -6.75 -16.44 15.43
C THR A 271 -6.59 -16.73 13.95
N PRO A 272 -6.36 -18.00 13.56
CA PRO A 272 -6.39 -18.35 12.15
C PRO A 272 -7.75 -17.98 11.57
N ARG A 273 -7.74 -17.27 10.44
CA ARG A 273 -8.98 -16.99 9.71
C ARG A 273 -9.48 -18.29 9.08
N GLY A 274 -10.28 -19.03 9.83
CA GLY A 274 -10.87 -20.29 9.38
C GLY A 274 -11.81 -20.02 8.20
N ILE A 275 -11.43 -20.47 7.01
CA ILE A 275 -12.34 -20.59 5.90
C ILE A 275 -12.55 -22.06 5.63
N GLN A 276 -13.75 -22.53 5.94
CA GLN A 276 -14.22 -23.75 5.31
C GLN A 276 -14.66 -23.39 3.88
N PRO A 277 -13.97 -23.89 2.86
CA PRO A 277 -14.39 -23.66 1.49
C PRO A 277 -15.71 -24.36 1.26
N SER A 278 -16.79 -23.62 1.02
CA SER A 278 -18.01 -24.28 0.56
C SER A 278 -17.74 -24.89 -0.81
N PRO A 279 -18.23 -26.12 -1.10
CA PRO A 279 -18.05 -26.75 -2.41
C PRO A 279 -18.47 -25.87 -3.60
N ARG A 280 -19.49 -25.02 -3.40
CA ARG A 280 -19.93 -24.03 -4.40
C ARG A 280 -18.91 -22.90 -4.67
N ARG A 281 -18.14 -22.49 -3.64
CA ARG A 281 -17.08 -21.48 -3.81
C ARG A 281 -15.85 -22.06 -4.51
N LEU A 282 -15.46 -23.30 -4.16
CA LEU A 282 -14.40 -24.03 -4.84
C LEU A 282 -14.74 -24.21 -6.33
N TRP A 283 -15.98 -24.53 -6.66
CA TRP A 283 -16.42 -24.73 -8.04
C TRP A 283 -16.49 -23.41 -8.85
N LYS A 284 -16.94 -22.30 -8.24
CA LYS A 284 -16.86 -20.97 -8.87
C LYS A 284 -15.43 -20.51 -9.09
N GLN A 285 -14.51 -20.86 -8.19
CA GLN A 285 -13.08 -20.57 -8.36
C GLN A 285 -12.48 -21.42 -9.46
N PHE A 286 -12.77 -22.71 -9.50
CA PHE A 286 -12.29 -23.59 -10.57
C PHE A 286 -12.75 -23.09 -11.95
N LYS A 287 -14.01 -22.65 -12.10
CA LYS A 287 -14.48 -22.01 -13.33
C LYS A 287 -13.80 -20.68 -13.64
N ARG A 288 -13.51 -19.87 -12.64
CA ARG A 288 -12.76 -18.61 -12.83
C ARG A 288 -11.30 -18.87 -13.20
N TYR A 289 -10.71 -19.92 -12.64
CA TYR A 289 -9.36 -20.37 -12.94
C TYR A 289 -9.22 -20.89 -14.38
N SER A 290 -10.18 -21.67 -14.84
CA SER A 290 -10.19 -22.23 -16.20
C SER A 290 -10.52 -21.19 -17.29
N SER A 291 -11.11 -20.06 -16.96
CA SER A 291 -11.46 -19.00 -17.92
C SER A 291 -10.50 -17.80 -17.99
N ARG A 292 -9.60 -17.64 -17.01
CA ARG A 292 -8.66 -16.49 -16.92
C ARG A 292 -7.44 -16.54 -17.87
N PRO A 293 -6.85 -17.66 -18.28
CA PRO A 293 -5.75 -17.64 -19.25
C PRO A 293 -6.14 -16.94 -20.55
N LEU A 294 -7.42 -17.01 -20.93
CA LEU A 294 -7.95 -16.37 -22.14
C LEU A 294 -8.15 -14.84 -22.02
N GLY A 295 -8.40 -14.32 -20.82
CA GLY A 295 -8.60 -12.88 -20.59
C GLY A 295 -7.27 -12.11 -20.60
N MET A 296 -6.27 -12.58 -19.86
CA MET A 296 -4.92 -11.97 -19.85
C MET A 296 -4.17 -12.18 -21.17
N ALA A 297 -4.31 -13.37 -21.81
CA ALA A 297 -3.77 -13.60 -23.14
C ALA A 297 -4.40 -12.69 -24.21
N LYS A 298 -5.68 -12.30 -24.06
CA LYS A 298 -6.33 -11.29 -24.92
C LYS A 298 -5.79 -9.88 -24.70
N LEU A 299 -5.51 -9.50 -23.46
CA LEU A 299 -4.90 -8.20 -23.13
C LEU A 299 -3.45 -8.13 -23.63
N LEU A 300 -2.66 -9.17 -23.42
CA LEU A 300 -1.30 -9.28 -23.92
C LEU A 300 -1.25 -9.35 -25.46
N LYS A 301 -2.16 -10.08 -26.12
CA LYS A 301 -2.28 -10.08 -27.60
C LYS A 301 -2.65 -8.70 -28.17
N ARG A 302 -3.53 -7.94 -27.50
CA ARG A 302 -3.89 -6.57 -27.94
C ARG A 302 -2.72 -5.60 -27.80
N SER A 303 -1.89 -5.74 -26.78
CA SER A 303 -0.68 -4.89 -26.61
C SER A 303 0.40 -5.22 -27.66
N LEU A 304 0.61 -6.51 -27.94
CA LEU A 304 1.58 -6.96 -28.93
C LEU A 304 1.16 -6.61 -30.37
N SER A 305 -0.15 -6.62 -30.68
CA SER A 305 -0.65 -6.21 -32.00
C SER A 305 -0.59 -4.70 -32.24
N ARG A 306 -0.58 -3.87 -31.19
CA ARG A 306 -0.38 -2.42 -31.31
C ARG A 306 1.09 -2.02 -31.44
N SER A 307 2.01 -2.80 -30.88
CA SER A 307 3.46 -2.58 -31.00
C SER A 307 4.01 -2.92 -32.39
N SER A 308 3.29 -3.68 -33.20
CA SER A 308 3.68 -4.03 -34.57
C SER A 308 3.13 -3.09 -35.65
N ALA A 309 2.39 -2.05 -35.30
CA ALA A 309 1.98 -1.02 -36.24
C ALA A 309 3.18 -0.10 -36.54
N LYS A 310 3.75 -0.23 -37.73
CA LYS A 310 4.84 0.61 -38.27
C LYS A 310 4.47 2.10 -38.16
N PRO A 311 5.43 2.98 -37.81
CA PRO A 311 5.20 4.43 -37.83
C PRO A 311 4.87 4.84 -39.27
N GLY A 312 3.67 5.40 -39.44
CA GLY A 312 3.19 5.89 -40.74
C GLY A 312 4.11 6.97 -41.31
N GLN A 313 4.51 6.76 -42.56
CA GLN A 313 5.19 7.73 -43.40
C GLN A 313 4.39 9.06 -43.41
N LYS A 314 4.93 10.11 -42.84
CA LYS A 314 4.48 11.49 -43.11
C LYS A 314 4.77 11.80 -44.57
N LYS A 315 3.71 11.89 -45.39
CA LYS A 315 3.77 12.54 -46.71
C LYS A 315 4.13 14.00 -46.51
N VAL A 316 5.32 14.35 -46.93
CA VAL A 316 5.72 15.73 -47.17
C VAL A 316 4.99 16.15 -48.49
N MET A 317 3.99 16.99 -48.36
CA MET A 317 3.47 17.75 -49.49
C MET A 317 4.35 19.01 -49.68
N ALA A 318 5.15 18.98 -50.73
CA ALA A 318 5.82 20.14 -51.23
C ALA A 318 4.79 21.09 -51.86
N GLU A 319 4.64 22.31 -51.32
CA GLU A 319 4.02 23.41 -52.06
C GLU A 319 5.02 23.93 -53.06
N THR A 320 4.65 23.85 -54.34
CA THR A 320 5.32 24.58 -55.42
C THR A 320 4.29 25.48 -56.10
N ARG A 321 4.53 26.78 -55.98
CA ARG A 321 4.20 27.89 -56.90
C ARG A 321 2.73 28.14 -57.31
N ARG A 322 2.15 29.26 -57.00
CA ARG A 322 2.22 30.51 -57.74
C ARG A 322 1.59 31.65 -56.93
#